data_d98751574f3841a29ab04807e70230b7
#
_entry.id   d98751574f3841a29ab04807e70230b7
#
_cell.length_a   1.000
_cell.length_b   1.000
_cell.length_c   1.000
_cell.angle_alpha   90.00
_cell.angle_beta   90.00
_cell.angle_gamma   90.00
#
_symmetry.space_group_name_H-M   'P 1'
#
loop_
_entity.id
_entity.type
_entity.pdbx_description
1 polymer ?
#
loop_
_entity_poly.entity_id
_entity_poly.type
_entity_poly.pdbx_seq_one_letter_code
_entity_poly.pdbx_strand_id
1 'polypeptide(L)'
;MTLSPLQVDAIVVGGGIAGMQASLDLADQGYQVALVERQPSIGGKMAALSKVFPTLDCCSCITTPKMSAVAHHDNITLLTYCEVRSLERKGKGYVAHLVKKPRYVDISACTGCRQCEYVCPIDVPDPFQMGMTAHRAIRVPFSTAVPQQAVLDIEHCLLCGKCEKACPVEAIDFTQQPENCQIEAGAIVLATGYETTPRSAKTEYGRGRLPNVIDGLMMERLLAPTGPYLHVLRPSDGREPDSIAYVQCAGSRDQTLGVPYCSRVCCMYAIKQAMLISGTLPMADITIYYMDIRTFGKGYEQFYRNAQAMGIEFVKAKVGKITEDEDHNPILRVEAVEEGSKIGERKFDLVVLSVGMLPGYNPLETYGVSVAGDGFIESPSPNMAPTATNQAGIFATGAAIGPMDIVDSIVMAGAAAAEAAAYLEGLRSTDTEALEQVSTAEIEELVHA
;
A
#
# COMPACT_ATOMS: atom_id res chain seq x y z
N MET A 1 29.75 4.38 -18.71
CA MET A 1 30.33 4.97 -17.50
C MET A 1 29.52 4.45 -16.33
N THR A 2 30.08 3.61 -15.46
CA THR A 2 29.45 3.24 -14.20
C THR A 2 29.47 4.49 -13.32
N LEU A 3 28.29 5.08 -13.08
CA LEU A 3 28.16 6.14 -12.08
C LEU A 3 28.61 5.59 -10.73
N SER A 4 29.32 6.42 -9.95
CA SER A 4 29.67 6.05 -8.57
C SER A 4 28.40 5.72 -7.80
N PRO A 5 28.39 4.69 -6.92
CA PRO A 5 27.22 4.36 -6.10
C PRO A 5 26.73 5.59 -5.34
N LEU A 6 25.41 5.79 -5.28
CA LEU A 6 24.83 6.75 -4.37
C LEU A 6 25.10 6.30 -2.94
N GLN A 7 25.66 7.17 -2.10
CA GLN A 7 25.91 6.85 -0.69
C GLN A 7 24.88 7.55 0.17
N VAL A 8 24.22 6.78 1.04
CA VAL A 8 23.23 7.25 2.02
C VAL A 8 23.42 6.52 3.35
N ASP A 9 22.84 7.05 4.42
CA ASP A 9 22.84 6.36 5.71
C ASP A 9 21.84 5.18 5.71
N ALA A 10 20.64 5.38 5.13
CA ALA A 10 19.60 4.37 5.09
C ALA A 10 18.86 4.28 3.74
N ILE A 11 18.45 3.07 3.38
CA ILE A 11 17.49 2.83 2.28
C ILE A 11 16.15 2.44 2.90
N VAL A 12 15.08 3.11 2.48
CA VAL A 12 13.70 2.71 2.80
C VAL A 12 13.06 2.14 1.53
N VAL A 13 12.54 0.92 1.60
CA VAL A 13 11.95 0.22 0.46
C VAL A 13 10.44 0.18 0.57
N GLY A 14 9.76 0.92 -0.31
CA GLY A 14 8.31 1.09 -0.37
C GLY A 14 7.85 2.48 0.06
N GLY A 15 7.22 3.21 -0.86
CA GLY A 15 6.72 4.59 -0.68
C GLY A 15 5.28 4.68 -0.17
N GLY A 16 4.79 3.67 0.57
CA GLY A 16 3.53 3.73 1.31
C GLY A 16 3.63 4.56 2.58
N ILE A 17 2.54 4.62 3.36
CA ILE A 17 2.47 5.45 4.58
C ILE A 17 3.58 5.13 5.59
N ALA A 18 3.90 3.85 5.79
CA ALA A 18 4.96 3.43 6.71
C ALA A 18 6.35 3.84 6.19
N GLY A 19 6.64 3.61 4.90
CA GLY A 19 7.94 3.99 4.33
C GLY A 19 8.13 5.50 4.27
N MET A 20 7.11 6.27 3.92
CA MET A 20 7.16 7.73 3.97
C MET A 20 7.42 8.24 5.40
N GLN A 21 6.73 7.67 6.40
CA GLN A 21 6.95 8.05 7.79
C GLN A 21 8.37 7.71 8.26
N ALA A 22 8.84 6.46 8.03
CA ALA A 22 10.19 6.06 8.40
C ALA A 22 11.27 6.93 7.73
N SER A 23 11.06 7.29 6.45
CA SER A 23 11.98 8.18 5.74
C SER A 23 12.04 9.58 6.34
N LEU A 24 10.89 10.17 6.69
CA LEU A 24 10.83 11.47 7.35
C LEU A 24 11.47 11.42 8.74
N ASP A 25 11.14 10.42 9.55
CA ASP A 25 11.66 10.28 10.92
C ASP A 25 13.18 10.11 10.95
N LEU A 26 13.78 9.43 9.96
CA LEU A 26 15.24 9.32 9.80
C LEU A 26 15.85 10.62 9.28
N ALA A 27 15.23 11.23 8.27
CA ALA A 27 15.73 12.44 7.64
C ALA A 27 15.69 13.67 8.56
N ASP A 28 14.64 13.78 9.41
CA ASP A 28 14.50 14.80 10.44
C ASP A 28 15.58 14.68 11.54
N GLN A 29 16.14 13.48 11.75
CA GLN A 29 17.29 13.23 12.61
C GLN A 29 18.64 13.51 11.93
N GLY A 30 18.65 13.95 10.66
CA GLY A 30 19.84 14.32 9.90
C GLY A 30 20.47 13.19 9.08
N TYR A 31 19.84 12.00 9.01
CA TYR A 31 20.33 10.92 8.16
C TYR A 31 19.98 11.14 6.70
N GLN A 32 20.92 10.80 5.80
CA GLN A 32 20.66 10.77 4.35
C GLN A 32 19.88 9.48 4.01
N VAL A 33 18.72 9.63 3.41
CA VAL A 33 17.79 8.51 3.14
C VAL A 33 17.49 8.38 1.65
N ALA A 34 17.60 7.19 1.10
CA ALA A 34 17.05 6.86 -0.20
C ALA A 34 15.71 6.15 -0.05
N LEU A 35 14.60 6.78 -0.47
CA LEU A 35 13.30 6.13 -0.54
C LEU A 35 13.08 5.53 -1.92
N VAL A 36 12.99 4.21 -1.98
CA VAL A 36 12.83 3.43 -3.22
C VAL A 36 11.39 2.94 -3.35
N GLU A 37 10.72 3.30 -4.45
CA GLU A 37 9.34 2.91 -4.74
C GLU A 37 9.24 2.26 -6.14
N ARG A 38 8.65 1.06 -6.21
CA ARG A 38 8.47 0.30 -7.46
C ARG A 38 7.43 0.89 -8.40
N GLN A 39 6.48 1.66 -7.86
CA GLN A 39 5.45 2.35 -8.64
C GLN A 39 5.95 3.73 -9.11
N PRO A 40 5.33 4.28 -10.15
CA PRO A 40 5.72 5.60 -10.66
C PRO A 40 5.40 6.77 -9.71
N SER A 41 4.67 6.54 -8.62
CA SER A 41 4.37 7.52 -7.56
C SER A 41 4.40 6.85 -6.18
N ILE A 42 4.79 7.61 -5.16
CA ILE A 42 4.60 7.26 -3.75
C ILE A 42 3.14 7.44 -3.33
N GLY A 43 2.80 7.04 -2.09
CA GLY A 43 1.46 7.13 -1.49
C GLY A 43 0.85 5.76 -1.16
N GLY A 44 1.28 4.70 -1.86
CA GLY A 44 0.82 3.33 -1.63
C GLY A 44 -0.70 3.18 -1.68
N LYS A 45 -1.23 2.20 -0.97
CA LYS A 45 -2.67 1.94 -0.95
C LYS A 45 -3.47 3.06 -0.26
N MET A 46 -2.86 3.82 0.67
CA MET A 46 -3.54 4.92 1.36
C MET A 46 -3.98 6.03 0.40
N ALA A 47 -3.24 6.29 -0.68
CA ALA A 47 -3.63 7.28 -1.69
C ALA A 47 -4.96 6.94 -2.39
N ALA A 48 -5.35 5.67 -2.41
CA ALA A 48 -6.59 5.19 -3.02
C ALA A 48 -7.78 5.11 -2.05
N LEU A 49 -7.58 5.33 -0.74
CA LEU A 49 -8.66 5.28 0.25
C LEU A 49 -9.47 6.58 0.27
N SER A 50 -10.74 6.50 0.70
CA SER A 50 -11.65 7.63 0.85
C SER A 50 -11.37 8.39 2.15
N LYS A 51 -11.65 7.75 3.27
CA LYS A 51 -11.47 8.29 4.63
C LYS A 51 -10.81 7.28 5.55
N VAL A 52 -10.20 7.74 6.63
CA VAL A 52 -9.67 6.89 7.70
C VAL A 52 -10.72 6.62 8.77
N PHE A 53 -10.56 5.56 9.54
CA PHE A 53 -11.32 5.30 10.75
C PHE A 53 -10.42 5.51 11.99
N PRO A 54 -10.94 5.86 13.17
CA PRO A 54 -12.35 6.13 13.47
C PRO A 54 -12.76 7.59 13.26
N THR A 55 -11.84 8.48 12.86
CA THR A 55 -12.04 9.94 12.80
C THR A 55 -12.82 10.41 11.59
N LEU A 56 -12.91 9.59 10.52
CA LEU A 56 -13.50 9.91 9.23
C LEU A 56 -12.79 11.06 8.50
N ASP A 57 -11.51 11.29 8.80
CA ASP A 57 -10.69 12.26 8.10
C ASP A 57 -10.40 11.79 6.66
N CYS A 58 -10.19 12.76 5.79
CA CYS A 58 -9.88 12.52 4.37
C CYS A 58 -8.48 11.92 4.20
N CYS A 59 -8.37 10.75 3.57
CA CYS A 59 -7.08 10.11 3.32
C CYS A 59 -6.15 10.96 2.46
N SER A 60 -6.65 11.60 1.40
CA SER A 60 -5.84 12.47 0.54
C SER A 60 -5.29 13.67 1.31
N CYS A 61 -6.09 14.24 2.23
CA CYS A 61 -5.68 15.39 3.05
C CYS A 61 -4.55 15.05 4.05
N ILE A 62 -4.41 13.78 4.41
CA ILE A 62 -3.32 13.29 5.27
C ILE A 62 -2.12 12.86 4.42
N THR A 63 -2.37 12.11 3.34
CA THR A 63 -1.31 11.49 2.53
C THR A 63 -0.57 12.50 1.68
N THR A 64 -1.28 13.44 1.04
CA THR A 64 -0.67 14.41 0.10
C THR A 64 0.38 15.32 0.77
N PRO A 65 0.14 15.91 1.96
CA PRO A 65 1.18 16.66 2.65
C PRO A 65 2.42 15.82 3.00
N LYS A 66 2.24 14.56 3.40
CA LYS A 66 3.38 13.65 3.66
C LYS A 66 4.16 13.33 2.40
N MET A 67 3.48 13.07 1.28
CA MET A 67 4.13 12.86 -0.02
C MET A 67 4.92 14.09 -0.45
N SER A 68 4.37 15.28 -0.25
CA SER A 68 5.06 16.56 -0.51
C SER A 68 6.26 16.75 0.41
N ALA A 69 6.13 16.48 1.71
CA ALA A 69 7.23 16.57 2.65
C ALA A 69 8.40 15.66 2.25
N VAL A 70 8.12 14.39 1.90
CA VAL A 70 9.15 13.46 1.38
C VAL A 70 9.84 13.97 0.13
N ALA A 71 9.08 14.52 -0.83
CA ALA A 71 9.62 14.97 -2.11
C ALA A 71 10.50 16.24 -2.02
N HIS A 72 10.33 17.04 -0.96
CA HIS A 72 11.04 18.32 -0.79
C HIS A 72 11.99 18.31 0.42
N HIS A 73 12.19 17.16 1.06
CA HIS A 73 13.12 17.06 2.18
C HIS A 73 14.55 16.96 1.68
N ASP A 74 15.45 17.85 2.15
CA ASP A 74 16.84 17.94 1.70
C ASP A 74 17.65 16.65 1.92
N ASN A 75 17.29 15.86 2.95
CA ASN A 75 17.96 14.62 3.30
C ASN A 75 17.29 13.36 2.67
N ILE A 76 16.27 13.51 1.81
CA ILE A 76 15.60 12.38 1.16
C ILE A 76 15.85 12.39 -0.34
N THR A 77 16.48 11.34 -0.85
CA THR A 77 16.54 11.04 -2.27
C THR A 77 15.39 10.13 -2.66
N LEU A 78 14.39 10.67 -3.38
CA LEU A 78 13.21 9.92 -3.82
C LEU A 78 13.47 9.21 -5.15
N LEU A 79 13.41 7.88 -5.15
CA LEU A 79 13.61 7.02 -6.33
C LEU A 79 12.32 6.26 -6.64
N THR A 80 11.47 6.85 -7.48
CA THR A 80 10.23 6.21 -7.95
C THR A 80 10.44 5.44 -9.25
N TYR A 81 9.60 4.44 -9.50
CA TYR A 81 9.67 3.50 -10.62
C TYR A 81 11.00 2.72 -10.61
N CYS A 82 11.48 2.46 -9.39
CA CYS A 82 12.77 1.84 -9.11
C CYS A 82 12.58 0.62 -8.21
N GLU A 83 13.30 -0.47 -8.46
CA GLU A 83 13.12 -1.74 -7.79
C GLU A 83 14.48 -2.32 -7.38
N VAL A 84 14.60 -2.71 -6.09
CA VAL A 84 15.80 -3.42 -5.61
C VAL A 84 15.76 -4.85 -6.13
N ARG A 85 16.82 -5.28 -6.80
CA ARG A 85 16.97 -6.62 -7.39
C ARG A 85 17.78 -7.56 -6.54
N SER A 86 18.84 -7.04 -5.93
CA SER A 86 19.67 -7.81 -5.01
C SER A 86 20.33 -6.90 -3.99
N LEU A 87 20.75 -7.51 -2.89
CA LEU A 87 21.45 -6.87 -1.80
C LEU A 87 22.73 -7.66 -1.50
N GLU A 88 23.84 -6.95 -1.37
CA GLU A 88 25.13 -7.52 -0.99
C GLU A 88 25.61 -6.88 0.32
N ARG A 89 26.17 -7.67 1.23
CA ARG A 89 26.79 -7.13 2.43
C ARG A 89 28.18 -6.58 2.11
N LYS A 90 28.45 -5.35 2.49
CA LYS A 90 29.74 -4.69 2.31
C LYS A 90 30.22 -4.14 3.66
N GLY A 91 31.18 -4.83 4.26
CA GLY A 91 31.65 -4.47 5.61
C GLY A 91 30.52 -4.54 6.63
N LYS A 92 30.24 -3.41 7.28
CA LYS A 92 29.15 -3.27 8.26
C LYS A 92 27.81 -2.86 7.63
N GLY A 93 27.80 -2.41 6.38
CA GLY A 93 26.63 -1.95 5.63
C GLY A 93 26.28 -2.87 4.46
N TYR A 94 25.60 -2.28 3.47
CA TYR A 94 25.01 -2.96 2.33
C TYR A 94 25.22 -2.20 1.03
N VAL A 95 25.31 -2.93 -0.09
CA VAL A 95 25.19 -2.43 -1.45
C VAL A 95 23.90 -2.99 -2.04
N ALA A 96 22.94 -2.11 -2.33
CA ALA A 96 21.72 -2.47 -3.03
C ALA A 96 21.90 -2.25 -4.54
N HIS A 97 21.54 -3.25 -5.33
CA HIS A 97 21.50 -3.16 -6.80
C HIS A 97 20.04 -2.92 -7.21
N LEU A 98 19.80 -1.85 -7.94
CA LEU A 98 18.49 -1.42 -8.32
C LEU A 98 18.35 -1.37 -9.84
N VAL A 99 17.12 -1.54 -10.31
CA VAL A 99 16.71 -1.26 -11.69
C VAL A 99 15.68 -0.14 -11.68
N LYS A 100 16.02 0.98 -12.30
CA LYS A 100 15.10 2.06 -12.59
C LYS A 100 14.42 1.75 -13.92
N LYS A 101 13.11 1.62 -13.91
CA LYS A 101 12.29 1.31 -15.09
C LYS A 101 12.15 2.55 -15.97
N PRO A 102 12.15 2.40 -17.31
CA PRO A 102 11.93 3.52 -18.20
C PRO A 102 10.50 4.04 -18.07
N ARG A 103 10.35 5.34 -17.87
CA ARG A 103 9.04 6.01 -17.91
C ARG A 103 8.62 6.36 -19.33
N TYR A 104 9.58 6.33 -20.29
CA TYR A 104 9.47 6.87 -21.63
C TYR A 104 9.07 8.35 -21.64
N VAL A 105 9.34 9.01 -20.54
CA VAL A 105 9.12 10.44 -20.29
C VAL A 105 10.30 10.96 -19.50
N ASP A 106 10.92 12.04 -19.97
CA ASP A 106 11.92 12.77 -19.19
C ASP A 106 11.24 13.50 -18.04
N ILE A 107 11.51 13.03 -16.82
CA ILE A 107 10.91 13.59 -15.60
C ILE A 107 11.42 15.01 -15.28
N SER A 108 12.60 15.38 -15.75
CA SER A 108 13.16 16.71 -15.55
C SER A 108 12.48 17.78 -16.43
N ALA A 109 12.01 17.37 -17.61
CA ALA A 109 11.30 18.24 -18.55
C ALA A 109 9.78 18.20 -18.36
N CYS A 110 9.21 17.06 -17.91
CA CYS A 110 7.77 16.87 -17.82
C CYS A 110 7.12 17.75 -16.75
N THR A 111 6.18 18.60 -17.13
CA THR A 111 5.41 19.50 -16.25
C THR A 111 4.12 18.89 -15.68
N GLY A 112 3.77 17.64 -16.06
CA GLY A 112 2.52 17.01 -15.63
C GLY A 112 1.25 17.61 -16.26
N CYS A 113 1.35 18.30 -17.39
CA CYS A 113 0.24 19.02 -18.05
C CYS A 113 -0.83 18.12 -18.67
N ARG A 114 -0.61 16.79 -18.74
CA ARG A 114 -1.53 15.76 -19.27
C ARG A 114 -1.92 15.89 -20.74
N GLN A 115 -1.29 16.75 -21.53
CA GLN A 115 -1.59 16.87 -22.98
C GLN A 115 -1.43 15.52 -23.70
N CYS A 116 -0.44 14.72 -23.29
CA CYS A 116 -0.19 13.39 -23.82
C CYS A 116 -1.34 12.41 -23.54
N GLU A 117 -2.03 12.53 -22.41
CA GLU A 117 -3.20 11.70 -22.07
C GLU A 117 -4.38 11.97 -23.01
N TYR A 118 -4.68 13.24 -23.29
CA TYR A 118 -5.82 13.63 -24.12
C TYR A 118 -5.73 13.13 -25.57
N VAL A 119 -4.52 12.97 -26.10
CA VAL A 119 -4.32 12.54 -27.48
C VAL A 119 -4.07 11.03 -27.63
N CYS A 120 -3.83 10.32 -26.54
CA CYS A 120 -3.59 8.87 -26.57
C CYS A 120 -4.88 8.12 -26.91
N PRO A 121 -4.88 7.26 -27.95
CA PRO A 121 -6.09 6.52 -28.34
C PRO A 121 -6.32 5.23 -27.56
N ILE A 122 -5.39 4.83 -26.69
CA ILE A 122 -5.40 3.52 -26.02
C ILE A 122 -5.94 3.64 -24.61
N ASP A 123 -6.98 2.87 -24.34
CA ASP A 123 -7.56 2.68 -23.01
C ASP A 123 -7.04 1.39 -22.38
N VAL A 124 -6.60 1.50 -21.13
CA VAL A 124 -6.10 0.40 -20.30
C VAL A 124 -6.87 0.40 -18.97
N PRO A 125 -7.25 -0.75 -18.41
CA PRO A 125 -7.90 -0.79 -17.10
C PRO A 125 -7.10 -0.02 -16.02
N ASP A 126 -7.74 0.89 -15.30
CA ASP A 126 -7.07 1.75 -14.31
C ASP A 126 -6.83 0.99 -12.98
N PRO A 127 -5.58 0.65 -12.63
CA PRO A 127 -5.29 -0.03 -11.37
C PRO A 127 -5.55 0.86 -10.15
N PHE A 128 -5.44 2.19 -10.27
CA PHE A 128 -5.77 3.11 -9.18
C PHE A 128 -7.27 3.14 -8.88
N GLN A 129 -8.10 2.95 -9.91
CA GLN A 129 -9.55 2.80 -9.78
C GLN A 129 -9.98 1.33 -9.65
N MET A 130 -9.09 0.42 -9.26
CA MET A 130 -9.35 -1.02 -9.10
C MET A 130 -9.93 -1.70 -10.35
N GLY A 131 -9.64 -1.16 -11.54
CA GLY A 131 -10.13 -1.66 -12.83
C GLY A 131 -11.58 -1.32 -13.14
N MET A 132 -12.24 -0.45 -12.36
CA MET A 132 -13.62 0.00 -12.61
C MET A 132 -13.74 0.99 -13.76
N THR A 133 -12.64 1.66 -14.12
CA THR A 133 -12.52 2.57 -15.26
C THR A 133 -11.24 2.27 -16.05
N ALA A 134 -11.07 2.98 -17.15
CA ALA A 134 -9.84 2.95 -17.91
C ALA A 134 -9.06 4.27 -17.77
N HIS A 135 -7.75 4.17 -17.95
CA HIS A 135 -6.83 5.29 -18.17
C HIS A 135 -6.15 5.16 -19.55
N ARG A 136 -5.46 6.21 -19.97
CA ARG A 136 -4.67 6.16 -21.20
C ARG A 136 -3.35 5.41 -20.99
N ALA A 137 -2.81 4.79 -22.06
CA ALA A 137 -1.51 4.11 -21.97
C ALA A 137 -0.39 5.04 -21.49
N ILE A 138 -0.44 6.35 -21.81
CA ILE A 138 0.39 7.38 -21.18
C ILE A 138 -0.46 8.21 -20.24
N ARG A 139 0.00 8.38 -18.98
CA ARG A 139 -0.78 9.07 -17.95
C ARG A 139 0.09 9.60 -16.81
N VAL A 140 -0.42 10.59 -16.09
CA VAL A 140 -0.02 10.84 -14.71
C VAL A 140 -0.75 9.82 -13.81
N PRO A 141 -0.08 9.11 -12.89
CA PRO A 141 -0.67 7.96 -12.18
C PRO A 141 -2.01 8.24 -11.49
N PHE A 142 -2.13 9.39 -10.82
CA PHE A 142 -3.36 9.91 -10.22
C PHE A 142 -3.21 11.40 -9.93
N SER A 143 -4.29 12.08 -9.55
CA SER A 143 -4.33 13.56 -9.45
C SER A 143 -3.34 14.16 -8.47
N THR A 144 -3.01 13.46 -7.38
CA THR A 144 -2.06 13.89 -6.33
C THR A 144 -0.75 13.11 -6.36
N ALA A 145 -0.40 12.51 -7.51
CA ALA A 145 0.82 11.72 -7.67
C ALA A 145 2.09 12.54 -7.34
N VAL A 146 3.07 11.88 -6.74
CA VAL A 146 4.40 12.45 -6.46
C VAL A 146 5.46 11.43 -6.89
N PRO A 147 6.28 11.78 -7.87
CA PRO A 147 6.25 13.00 -8.70
C PRO A 147 5.01 13.07 -9.61
N GLN A 148 4.54 14.31 -9.89
CA GLN A 148 3.37 14.52 -10.75
C GLN A 148 3.76 14.56 -12.23
N GLN A 149 4.33 13.48 -12.72
CA GLN A 149 4.84 13.35 -14.08
C GLN A 149 4.23 12.14 -14.77
N ALA A 150 4.17 12.21 -16.10
CA ALA A 150 3.61 11.13 -16.89
C ALA A 150 4.51 9.87 -16.87
N VAL A 151 3.88 8.75 -17.11
CA VAL A 151 4.49 7.44 -17.36
C VAL A 151 3.77 6.77 -18.51
N LEU A 152 4.50 6.11 -19.40
CA LEU A 152 3.96 5.36 -20.50
C LEU A 152 3.97 3.86 -20.16
N ASP A 153 2.82 3.23 -20.31
CA ASP A 153 2.68 1.78 -20.34
C ASP A 153 3.03 1.29 -21.74
N ILE A 154 4.28 0.87 -21.92
CA ILE A 154 4.81 0.48 -23.22
C ILE A 154 4.19 -0.83 -23.74
N GLU A 155 3.74 -1.70 -22.84
CA GLU A 155 3.15 -3.00 -23.20
C GLU A 155 1.80 -2.83 -23.92
N HIS A 156 1.07 -1.76 -23.60
CA HIS A 156 -0.19 -1.43 -24.25
C HIS A 156 -0.05 -0.33 -25.32
N CYS A 157 1.14 0.26 -25.50
CA CYS A 157 1.36 1.37 -26.42
C CYS A 157 1.44 0.91 -27.88
N LEU A 158 0.75 1.62 -28.78
CA LEU A 158 0.82 1.39 -30.24
C LEU A 158 2.01 2.10 -30.92
N LEU A 159 2.85 2.81 -30.18
CA LEU A 159 3.97 3.61 -30.72
C LEU A 159 3.55 4.59 -31.84
N CYS A 160 2.35 5.15 -31.76
CA CYS A 160 1.78 6.01 -32.81
C CYS A 160 2.34 7.45 -32.82
N GLY A 161 3.17 7.86 -31.85
CA GLY A 161 3.83 9.15 -31.76
C GLY A 161 2.93 10.35 -31.48
N LYS A 162 1.61 10.17 -31.22
CA LYS A 162 0.70 11.31 -30.97
C LYS A 162 1.05 12.07 -29.70
N CYS A 163 1.42 11.37 -28.62
CA CYS A 163 1.81 11.97 -27.34
C CYS A 163 3.12 12.80 -27.48
N GLU A 164 4.07 12.31 -28.26
CA GLU A 164 5.33 13.01 -28.56
C GLU A 164 5.04 14.35 -29.29
N LYS A 165 4.22 14.32 -30.34
CA LYS A 165 3.84 15.54 -31.07
C LYS A 165 3.02 16.54 -30.25
N ALA A 166 2.26 16.05 -29.27
CA ALA A 166 1.43 16.91 -28.42
C ALA A 166 2.17 17.45 -27.19
N CYS A 167 3.37 16.96 -26.89
CA CYS A 167 4.13 17.38 -25.71
C CYS A 167 4.77 18.76 -25.92
N PRO A 168 4.35 19.80 -25.18
CA PRO A 168 4.86 21.15 -25.40
C PRO A 168 6.32 21.35 -24.96
N VAL A 169 6.86 20.39 -24.19
CA VAL A 169 8.23 20.42 -23.63
C VAL A 169 9.07 19.25 -24.14
N GLU A 170 8.61 18.54 -25.17
CA GLU A 170 9.34 17.44 -25.84
C GLU A 170 9.88 16.37 -24.85
N ALA A 171 9.12 16.09 -23.76
CA ALA A 171 9.55 15.18 -22.72
C ALA A 171 9.39 13.69 -23.06
N ILE A 172 8.77 13.32 -24.19
CA ILE A 172 8.53 11.92 -24.56
C ILE A 172 9.76 11.35 -25.23
N ASP A 173 10.26 10.24 -24.71
CA ASP A 173 11.45 9.54 -25.22
C ASP A 173 11.22 8.02 -25.23
N PHE A 174 10.85 7.48 -26.39
CA PHE A 174 10.63 6.04 -26.60
C PHE A 174 11.92 5.21 -26.59
N THR A 175 13.10 5.85 -26.58
CA THR A 175 14.41 5.16 -26.60
C THR A 175 14.92 4.83 -25.21
N GLN A 176 14.28 5.30 -24.14
CA GLN A 176 14.66 4.99 -22.78
C GLN A 176 14.79 3.49 -22.53
N GLN A 177 15.84 3.12 -21.83
CA GLN A 177 16.11 1.73 -21.42
C GLN A 177 16.12 1.64 -19.90
N PRO A 178 15.91 0.43 -19.33
CA PRO A 178 16.12 0.22 -17.90
C PRO A 178 17.55 0.60 -17.50
N GLU A 179 17.68 1.36 -16.41
CA GLU A 179 18.96 1.79 -15.85
C GLU A 179 19.31 0.98 -14.61
N ASN A 180 20.50 0.40 -14.57
CA ASN A 180 21.02 -0.23 -13.36
C ASN A 180 21.76 0.82 -12.52
N CYS A 181 21.41 0.92 -11.25
CA CYS A 181 22.08 1.78 -10.29
C CYS A 181 22.41 1.03 -9.00
N GLN A 182 23.32 1.58 -8.22
CA GLN A 182 23.77 1.02 -6.95
C GLN A 182 23.65 2.07 -5.85
N ILE A 183 23.25 1.63 -4.67
CA ILE A 183 23.17 2.46 -3.46
C ILE A 183 23.92 1.74 -2.35
N GLU A 184 24.85 2.45 -1.71
CA GLU A 184 25.51 1.99 -0.49
C GLU A 184 24.81 2.60 0.72
N ALA A 185 24.49 1.77 1.73
CA ALA A 185 23.82 2.21 2.94
C ALA A 185 24.25 1.43 4.17
N GLY A 186 24.18 2.03 5.34
CA GLY A 186 24.41 1.39 6.62
C GLY A 186 23.21 0.56 7.09
N ALA A 187 21.98 1.04 6.83
CA ALA A 187 20.76 0.39 7.26
C ALA A 187 19.70 0.32 6.13
N ILE A 188 18.75 -0.63 6.28
CA ILE A 188 17.64 -0.82 5.36
C ILE A 188 16.34 -0.96 6.15
N VAL A 189 15.26 -0.29 5.71
CA VAL A 189 13.91 -0.41 6.27
C VAL A 189 12.97 -0.93 5.19
N LEU A 190 12.42 -2.13 5.39
CA LEU A 190 11.47 -2.76 4.49
C LEU A 190 10.03 -2.35 4.84
N ALA A 191 9.40 -1.55 3.99
CA ALA A 191 8.03 -1.06 4.11
C ALA A 191 7.18 -1.48 2.90
N THR A 192 7.31 -2.75 2.49
CA THR A 192 6.79 -3.29 1.22
C THR A 192 5.27 -3.48 1.20
N GLY A 193 4.59 -3.29 2.35
CA GLY A 193 3.15 -3.29 2.46
C GLY A 193 2.51 -4.68 2.32
N TYR A 194 1.28 -4.71 1.80
CA TYR A 194 0.45 -5.92 1.68
C TYR A 194 -0.24 -6.01 0.32
N GLU A 195 -0.74 -7.21 -0.01
CA GLU A 195 -1.70 -7.41 -1.09
C GLU A 195 -3.06 -7.86 -0.54
N THR A 196 -4.12 -7.68 -1.31
CA THR A 196 -5.45 -8.18 -0.95
C THR A 196 -5.65 -9.61 -1.43
N THR A 197 -6.55 -10.36 -0.78
CA THR A 197 -6.96 -11.68 -1.25
C THR A 197 -7.22 -11.67 -2.76
N PRO A 198 -6.64 -12.59 -3.54
CA PRO A 198 -6.83 -12.64 -4.99
C PRO A 198 -8.30 -12.79 -5.39
N ARG A 199 -8.68 -12.25 -6.55
CA ARG A 199 -10.06 -12.35 -7.06
C ARG A 199 -10.52 -13.79 -7.26
N SER A 200 -9.60 -14.69 -7.54
CA SER A 200 -9.85 -16.13 -7.73
C SER A 200 -9.99 -16.95 -6.45
N ALA A 201 -9.70 -16.38 -5.27
CA ALA A 201 -9.57 -17.15 -4.04
C ALA A 201 -10.92 -17.68 -3.49
N LYS A 202 -12.00 -16.89 -3.60
CA LYS A 202 -13.36 -17.21 -3.10
C LYS A 202 -14.34 -17.25 -4.25
N THR A 203 -14.23 -18.28 -5.09
CA THR A 203 -15.06 -18.44 -6.28
C THR A 203 -16.54 -18.55 -5.99
N GLU A 204 -16.91 -19.10 -4.81
CA GLU A 204 -18.27 -19.18 -4.31
C GLU A 204 -18.90 -17.82 -4.02
N TYR A 205 -18.10 -16.78 -3.80
CA TYR A 205 -18.59 -15.40 -3.61
C TYR A 205 -18.68 -14.61 -4.92
N GLY A 206 -18.19 -15.14 -6.04
CA GLY A 206 -18.38 -14.57 -7.36
C GLY A 206 -17.59 -13.29 -7.67
N ARG A 207 -16.60 -12.90 -6.83
CA ARG A 207 -15.76 -11.72 -7.06
C ARG A 207 -15.08 -11.80 -8.44
N GLY A 208 -15.25 -10.75 -9.27
CA GLY A 208 -14.73 -10.70 -10.64
C GLY A 208 -15.54 -11.46 -11.67
N ARG A 209 -16.62 -12.18 -11.28
CA ARG A 209 -17.56 -12.86 -12.16
C ARG A 209 -18.96 -12.23 -12.08
N LEU A 210 -19.43 -11.91 -10.89
CA LEU A 210 -20.71 -11.24 -10.65
C LEU A 210 -20.45 -9.72 -10.61
N PRO A 211 -21.03 -8.91 -11.52
CA PRO A 211 -20.67 -7.50 -11.66
C PRO A 211 -20.94 -6.68 -10.39
N ASN A 212 -22.04 -6.97 -9.67
CA ASN A 212 -22.41 -6.25 -8.46
C ASN A 212 -21.85 -6.90 -7.17
N VAL A 213 -20.79 -7.71 -7.29
CA VAL A 213 -19.97 -8.19 -6.17
C VAL A 213 -18.59 -7.55 -6.26
N ILE A 214 -18.37 -6.54 -5.43
CA ILE A 214 -17.13 -5.76 -5.36
C ILE A 214 -16.36 -6.04 -4.08
N ASP A 215 -15.16 -5.51 -3.96
CA ASP A 215 -14.38 -5.58 -2.70
C ASP A 215 -14.28 -4.23 -1.99
N GLY A 216 -13.73 -4.26 -0.76
CA GLY A 216 -13.58 -3.07 0.06
C GLY A 216 -12.75 -1.95 -0.59
N LEU A 217 -11.71 -2.27 -1.39
CA LEU A 217 -10.92 -1.24 -2.09
C LEU A 217 -11.69 -0.61 -3.26
N MET A 218 -12.50 -1.40 -3.98
CA MET A 218 -13.42 -0.86 -4.99
C MET A 218 -14.43 0.10 -4.34
N MET A 219 -15.01 -0.27 -3.20
CA MET A 219 -15.91 0.61 -2.45
C MET A 219 -15.20 1.88 -1.96
N GLU A 220 -13.94 1.80 -1.52
CA GLU A 220 -13.13 3.00 -1.19
C GLU A 220 -13.06 3.97 -2.37
N ARG A 221 -12.87 3.45 -3.58
CA ARG A 221 -12.82 4.30 -4.78
C ARG A 221 -14.18 4.92 -5.12
N LEU A 222 -15.29 4.19 -4.93
CA LEU A 222 -16.65 4.73 -5.13
C LEU A 222 -16.97 5.85 -4.12
N LEU A 223 -16.45 5.74 -2.89
CA LEU A 223 -16.67 6.72 -1.81
C LEU A 223 -15.65 7.88 -1.83
N ALA A 224 -14.58 7.79 -2.60
CA ALA A 224 -13.53 8.81 -2.61
C ALA A 224 -13.90 10.01 -3.48
N PRO A 225 -13.57 11.26 -3.06
CA PRO A 225 -13.77 12.46 -3.89
C PRO A 225 -12.98 12.43 -5.21
N THR A 226 -11.95 11.58 -5.28
CA THR A 226 -11.13 11.33 -6.48
C THR A 226 -11.52 10.03 -7.17
N GLY A 227 -12.67 9.48 -6.81
CA GLY A 227 -13.20 8.25 -7.37
C GLY A 227 -13.74 8.41 -8.79
N PRO A 228 -14.06 7.28 -9.45
CA PRO A 228 -14.40 7.31 -10.86
C PRO A 228 -15.75 7.97 -11.16
N TYR A 229 -16.70 7.89 -10.23
CA TYR A 229 -18.08 8.30 -10.49
C TYR A 229 -18.60 9.36 -9.51
N LEU A 230 -17.89 9.67 -8.43
CA LEU A 230 -18.31 10.55 -7.32
C LEU A 230 -19.60 10.08 -6.60
N HIS A 231 -20.09 8.90 -6.92
CA HIS A 231 -21.28 8.25 -6.39
C HIS A 231 -21.03 6.77 -6.17
N VAL A 232 -21.79 6.16 -5.27
CA VAL A 232 -21.83 4.71 -5.10
C VAL A 232 -22.81 4.15 -6.13
N LEU A 233 -22.25 3.53 -7.18
CA LEU A 233 -23.03 3.00 -8.30
C LEU A 233 -22.84 1.49 -8.42
N ARG A 234 -23.86 0.79 -8.89
CA ARG A 234 -23.81 -0.62 -9.27
C ARG A 234 -22.96 -0.76 -10.54
N PRO A 235 -21.96 -1.62 -10.58
CA PRO A 235 -21.13 -1.80 -11.77
C PRO A 235 -21.88 -2.32 -13.00
N SER A 236 -22.99 -3.06 -12.82
CA SER A 236 -23.76 -3.65 -13.93
C SER A 236 -24.49 -2.63 -14.78
N ASP A 237 -25.08 -1.58 -14.19
CA ASP A 237 -26.02 -0.68 -14.84
C ASP A 237 -25.89 0.81 -14.47
N GLY A 238 -24.97 1.14 -13.53
CA GLY A 238 -24.72 2.52 -13.09
C GLY A 238 -25.82 3.13 -12.24
N ARG A 239 -26.77 2.36 -11.72
CA ARG A 239 -27.79 2.86 -10.78
C ARG A 239 -27.24 2.92 -9.35
N GLU A 240 -27.80 3.79 -8.53
CA GLU A 240 -27.57 3.79 -7.09
C GLU A 240 -28.22 2.55 -6.46
N PRO A 241 -27.55 1.83 -5.55
CA PRO A 241 -28.12 0.67 -4.87
C PRO A 241 -29.05 1.11 -3.73
N ASP A 242 -30.23 0.48 -3.63
CA ASP A 242 -31.17 0.65 -2.51
C ASP A 242 -30.85 -0.32 -1.35
N SER A 243 -30.10 -1.40 -1.62
CA SER A 243 -29.72 -2.39 -0.62
C SER A 243 -28.28 -2.89 -0.81
N ILE A 244 -27.49 -2.86 0.27
CA ILE A 244 -26.06 -3.19 0.23
C ILE A 244 -25.72 -4.20 1.34
N ALA A 245 -25.04 -5.30 0.98
CA ALA A 245 -24.53 -6.25 1.95
C ALA A 245 -23.02 -6.21 2.04
N TYR A 246 -22.47 -6.20 3.26
CA TYR A 246 -21.06 -6.49 3.55
C TYR A 246 -20.89 -7.92 4.00
N VAL A 247 -19.91 -8.63 3.44
CA VAL A 247 -19.56 -9.99 3.84
C VAL A 247 -18.18 -9.96 4.49
N GLN A 248 -18.14 -10.11 5.81
CA GLN A 248 -16.90 -10.07 6.59
C GLN A 248 -16.06 -11.33 6.40
N CYS A 249 -14.76 -11.21 6.63
CA CYS A 249 -13.79 -12.31 6.55
C CYS A 249 -13.75 -13.02 5.18
N ALA A 250 -14.04 -12.31 4.09
CA ALA A 250 -13.96 -12.85 2.73
C ALA A 250 -12.50 -13.02 2.25
N GLY A 251 -11.80 -14.02 2.77
CA GLY A 251 -10.38 -14.28 2.50
C GLY A 251 -9.46 -14.12 3.71
N SER A 252 -10.03 -13.99 4.91
CA SER A 252 -9.30 -14.05 6.18
C SER A 252 -9.95 -15.09 7.09
N ARG A 253 -9.23 -15.62 8.10
CA ARG A 253 -9.72 -16.63 9.03
C ARG A 253 -10.23 -17.87 8.30
N ASP A 254 -9.55 -18.23 7.21
CA ASP A 254 -9.91 -19.32 6.31
C ASP A 254 -8.71 -20.23 6.10
N GLN A 255 -8.77 -21.39 6.77
CA GLN A 255 -7.70 -22.40 6.67
C GLN A 255 -7.60 -23.01 5.27
N THR A 256 -8.71 -23.07 4.52
CA THR A 256 -8.70 -23.64 3.16
C THR A 256 -7.97 -22.78 2.15
N LEU A 257 -7.86 -21.48 2.44
CA LEU A 257 -7.07 -20.51 1.66
C LEU A 257 -5.64 -20.34 2.18
N GLY A 258 -5.23 -21.03 3.24
CA GLY A 258 -3.95 -20.81 3.89
C GLY A 258 -3.85 -19.47 4.65
N VAL A 259 -4.98 -18.85 4.99
CA VAL A 259 -5.07 -17.56 5.70
C VAL A 259 -5.83 -17.74 7.02
N PRO A 260 -5.25 -18.46 8.01
CA PRO A 260 -5.95 -18.76 9.26
C PRO A 260 -6.10 -17.55 10.19
N TYR A 261 -5.37 -16.46 9.93
CA TYR A 261 -5.32 -15.25 10.75
C TYR A 261 -6.41 -14.22 10.38
N CYS A 262 -6.64 -13.29 11.29
CA CYS A 262 -7.50 -12.13 11.07
C CYS A 262 -6.70 -10.97 10.44
N SER A 263 -7.25 -10.34 9.41
CA SER A 263 -6.65 -9.15 8.78
C SER A 263 -6.82 -7.85 9.58
N ARG A 264 -7.35 -7.89 10.80
CA ARG A 264 -7.49 -6.81 11.80
C ARG A 264 -8.32 -5.60 11.36
N VAL A 265 -8.26 -5.18 10.11
CA VAL A 265 -8.84 -3.91 9.63
C VAL A 265 -10.24 -4.06 9.03
N CYS A 266 -10.66 -5.29 8.65
CA CYS A 266 -11.87 -5.51 7.84
C CYS A 266 -13.15 -5.03 8.52
N CYS A 267 -13.32 -5.28 9.83
CA CYS A 267 -14.49 -4.84 10.57
C CYS A 267 -14.58 -3.31 10.58
N MET A 268 -13.46 -2.65 10.86
CA MET A 268 -13.42 -1.20 10.98
C MET A 268 -13.66 -0.50 9.64
N TYR A 269 -13.03 -0.97 8.54
CA TYR A 269 -13.26 -0.31 7.25
C TYR A 269 -14.67 -0.58 6.70
N ALA A 270 -15.25 -1.76 6.94
CA ALA A 270 -16.62 -2.04 6.54
C ALA A 270 -17.63 -1.15 7.30
N ILE A 271 -17.46 -1.00 8.63
CA ILE A 271 -18.24 -0.09 9.45
C ILE A 271 -18.11 1.35 8.94
N LYS A 272 -16.87 1.81 8.69
CA LYS A 272 -16.59 3.14 8.15
C LYS A 272 -17.31 3.36 6.80
N GLN A 273 -17.16 2.43 5.87
CA GLN A 273 -17.79 2.52 4.55
C GLN A 273 -19.32 2.53 4.68
N ALA A 274 -19.91 1.68 5.51
CA ALA A 274 -21.34 1.65 5.77
C ALA A 274 -21.84 2.99 6.31
N MET A 275 -21.13 3.60 7.27
CA MET A 275 -21.49 4.94 7.79
C MET A 275 -21.40 6.02 6.71
N LEU A 276 -20.39 5.97 5.83
CA LEU A 276 -20.26 6.93 4.72
C LEU A 276 -21.37 6.75 3.69
N ILE A 277 -21.74 5.50 3.38
CA ILE A 277 -22.86 5.21 2.48
C ILE A 277 -24.18 5.70 3.06
N SER A 278 -24.45 5.42 4.34
CA SER A 278 -25.65 5.93 5.03
C SER A 278 -25.75 7.46 4.99
N GLY A 279 -24.62 8.17 4.97
CA GLY A 279 -24.58 9.63 4.80
C GLY A 279 -24.82 10.11 3.37
N THR A 280 -24.46 9.32 2.35
CA THR A 280 -24.62 9.68 0.92
C THR A 280 -25.88 9.12 0.29
N LEU A 281 -26.34 7.95 0.73
CA LEU A 281 -27.55 7.26 0.31
C LEU A 281 -28.43 6.98 1.54
N PRO A 282 -29.13 7.97 2.09
CA PRO A 282 -29.84 7.83 3.37
C PRO A 282 -31.01 6.84 3.36
N MET A 283 -31.49 6.47 2.17
CA MET A 283 -32.59 5.52 2.00
C MET A 283 -32.12 4.09 1.75
N ALA A 284 -30.80 3.87 1.59
CA ALA A 284 -30.25 2.55 1.32
C ALA A 284 -30.19 1.71 2.59
N ASP A 285 -30.68 0.47 2.52
CA ASP A 285 -30.55 -0.53 3.57
C ASP A 285 -29.15 -1.13 3.55
N ILE A 286 -28.44 -1.08 4.67
CA ILE A 286 -27.06 -1.59 4.76
C ILE A 286 -27.01 -2.72 5.81
N THR A 287 -26.60 -3.90 5.39
CA THR A 287 -26.47 -5.08 6.25
C THR A 287 -25.01 -5.57 6.28
N ILE A 288 -24.43 -5.75 7.47
CA ILE A 288 -23.09 -6.32 7.66
C ILE A 288 -23.20 -7.75 8.21
N TYR A 289 -22.85 -8.76 7.40
CA TYR A 289 -22.78 -10.17 7.80
C TYR A 289 -21.43 -10.46 8.44
N TYR A 290 -21.41 -10.99 9.67
CA TYR A 290 -20.19 -11.19 10.44
C TYR A 290 -20.22 -12.51 11.28
N MET A 291 -19.05 -13.03 11.60
CA MET A 291 -18.87 -14.10 12.60
C MET A 291 -18.66 -13.52 14.01
N ASP A 292 -17.79 -12.55 14.13
CA ASP A 292 -17.56 -11.67 15.28
C ASP A 292 -17.10 -10.29 14.79
N ILE A 293 -17.42 -9.24 15.52
CA ILE A 293 -16.94 -7.86 15.24
C ILE A 293 -15.70 -7.61 16.09
N ARG A 294 -14.63 -7.13 15.43
CA ARG A 294 -13.35 -6.82 16.03
C ARG A 294 -13.05 -5.33 15.90
N THR A 295 -13.34 -4.62 16.98
CA THR A 295 -13.16 -3.15 17.10
C THR A 295 -12.26 -2.86 18.31
N PHE A 296 -11.06 -3.45 18.28
CA PHE A 296 -10.08 -3.28 19.36
C PHE A 296 -9.25 -2.02 19.13
N GLY A 297 -9.24 -1.15 20.09
CA GLY A 297 -8.57 0.13 20.09
C GLY A 297 -9.39 1.16 20.85
N LYS A 298 -8.73 2.22 21.31
CA LYS A 298 -9.41 3.29 22.05
C LYS A 298 -10.40 4.02 21.15
N GLY A 299 -11.68 3.97 21.51
CA GLY A 299 -12.77 4.62 20.75
C GLY A 299 -13.38 3.78 19.63
N TYR A 300 -12.80 2.61 19.26
CA TYR A 300 -13.29 1.80 18.14
C TYR A 300 -14.63 1.13 18.45
N GLU A 301 -14.83 0.70 19.69
CA GLU A 301 -16.13 0.17 20.15
C GLU A 301 -17.24 1.24 20.04
N GLN A 302 -16.95 2.49 20.40
CA GLN A 302 -17.92 3.58 20.24
C GLN A 302 -18.24 3.84 18.77
N PHE A 303 -17.24 3.74 17.88
CA PHE A 303 -17.43 3.87 16.44
C PHE A 303 -18.40 2.80 15.90
N TYR A 304 -18.29 1.56 16.37
CA TYR A 304 -19.22 0.46 16.06
C TYR A 304 -20.65 0.76 16.56
N ARG A 305 -20.78 1.21 17.83
CA ARG A 305 -22.08 1.58 18.41
C ARG A 305 -22.75 2.74 17.67
N ASN A 306 -21.97 3.71 17.21
CA ASN A 306 -22.48 4.81 16.39
C ASN A 306 -23.06 4.28 15.07
N ALA A 307 -22.40 3.34 14.41
CA ALA A 307 -22.92 2.72 13.20
C ALA A 307 -24.26 1.99 13.43
N GLN A 308 -24.38 1.26 14.55
CA GLN A 308 -25.67 0.64 14.95
C GLN A 308 -26.76 1.69 15.17
N ALA A 309 -26.42 2.81 15.82
CA ALA A 309 -27.35 3.91 16.05
C ALA A 309 -27.79 4.63 14.76
N MET A 310 -26.99 4.56 13.69
CA MET A 310 -27.33 5.04 12.36
C MET A 310 -28.29 4.10 11.59
N GLY A 311 -28.67 2.97 12.16
CA GLY A 311 -29.57 2.00 11.52
C GLY A 311 -28.89 0.96 10.66
N ILE A 312 -27.55 0.87 10.67
CA ILE A 312 -26.82 -0.21 9.96
C ILE A 312 -27.14 -1.53 10.65
N GLU A 313 -27.65 -2.51 9.87
CA GLU A 313 -28.00 -3.83 10.35
C GLU A 313 -26.75 -4.70 10.51
N PHE A 314 -26.58 -5.34 11.67
CA PHE A 314 -25.49 -6.27 11.95
C PHE A 314 -26.07 -7.67 12.17
N VAL A 315 -25.76 -8.60 11.25
CA VAL A 315 -26.29 -9.97 11.28
C VAL A 315 -25.16 -10.95 11.53
N LYS A 316 -25.24 -11.64 12.68
CA LYS A 316 -24.28 -12.71 13.00
C LYS A 316 -24.62 -13.98 12.22
N ALA A 317 -23.90 -14.15 11.12
CA ALA A 317 -24.17 -15.20 10.17
C ALA A 317 -22.95 -15.58 9.35
N LYS A 318 -23.02 -16.74 8.69
CA LYS A 318 -22.03 -17.17 7.70
C LYS A 318 -22.67 -17.15 6.32
N VAL A 319 -22.06 -16.39 5.40
CA VAL A 319 -22.42 -16.45 3.98
C VAL A 319 -21.72 -17.66 3.34
N GLY A 320 -22.49 -18.59 2.80
CA GLY A 320 -21.97 -19.81 2.18
C GLY A 320 -21.72 -19.66 0.69
N LYS A 321 -22.57 -18.89 -0.02
CA LYS A 321 -22.48 -18.70 -1.46
C LYS A 321 -23.18 -17.41 -1.89
N ILE A 322 -22.72 -16.83 -3.01
CA ILE A 322 -23.38 -15.70 -3.68
C ILE A 322 -23.69 -16.10 -5.12
N THR A 323 -24.92 -15.91 -5.53
CA THR A 323 -25.43 -16.05 -6.91
C THR A 323 -26.04 -14.72 -7.34
N GLU A 324 -26.59 -14.62 -8.53
CA GLU A 324 -27.31 -13.43 -9.01
C GLU A 324 -28.58 -13.85 -9.75
N ASP A 325 -29.53 -12.93 -9.82
CA ASP A 325 -30.73 -13.04 -10.68
C ASP A 325 -30.46 -12.49 -12.11
N GLU A 326 -31.52 -12.43 -12.92
CA GLU A 326 -31.45 -11.93 -14.33
C GLU A 326 -31.10 -10.45 -14.43
N ASP A 327 -31.35 -9.67 -13.36
CA ASP A 327 -31.06 -8.24 -13.26
C ASP A 327 -29.68 -7.97 -12.58
N HIS A 328 -28.85 -9.01 -12.46
CA HIS A 328 -27.56 -8.97 -11.76
C HIS A 328 -27.65 -8.58 -10.28
N ASN A 329 -28.78 -8.76 -9.61
CA ASN A 329 -28.87 -8.56 -8.18
C ASN A 329 -28.25 -9.74 -7.43
N PRO A 330 -27.25 -9.53 -6.55
CA PRO A 330 -26.64 -10.61 -5.80
C PRO A 330 -27.62 -11.25 -4.80
N ILE A 331 -27.64 -12.57 -4.76
CA ILE A 331 -28.43 -13.38 -3.83
C ILE A 331 -27.46 -14.11 -2.90
N LEU A 332 -27.51 -13.78 -1.62
CA LEU A 332 -26.68 -14.35 -0.58
C LEU A 332 -27.39 -15.54 0.07
N ARG A 333 -26.76 -16.71 0.03
CA ARG A 333 -27.16 -17.85 0.84
C ARG A 333 -26.50 -17.75 2.21
N VAL A 334 -27.30 -17.53 3.25
CA VAL A 334 -26.85 -17.15 4.58
C VAL A 334 -27.30 -18.22 5.59
N GLU A 335 -26.40 -18.62 6.48
CA GLU A 335 -26.68 -19.42 7.66
C GLU A 335 -26.72 -18.50 8.90
N ALA A 336 -27.92 -18.21 9.41
CA ALA A 336 -28.12 -17.34 10.56
C ALA A 336 -27.87 -18.12 11.87
N VAL A 337 -26.76 -17.85 12.54
CA VAL A 337 -26.32 -18.58 13.74
C VAL A 337 -27.26 -18.39 14.93
N GLU A 338 -27.76 -17.16 15.12
CA GLU A 338 -28.62 -16.81 16.26
C GLU A 338 -30.06 -17.35 16.14
N GLU A 339 -30.50 -17.69 14.93
CA GLU A 339 -31.80 -18.25 14.65
C GLU A 339 -31.82 -19.82 14.58
N GLY A 340 -30.84 -20.46 15.22
CA GLY A 340 -30.72 -21.91 15.22
C GLY A 340 -30.19 -22.50 13.91
N SER A 341 -29.24 -21.80 13.27
CA SER A 341 -28.58 -22.17 12.01
C SER A 341 -29.55 -22.36 10.84
N LYS A 342 -30.60 -21.53 10.78
CA LYS A 342 -31.51 -21.53 9.62
C LYS A 342 -30.79 -21.01 8.39
N ILE A 343 -30.92 -21.75 7.29
CA ILE A 343 -30.42 -21.33 5.99
C ILE A 343 -31.51 -20.52 5.28
N GLY A 344 -31.19 -19.33 4.83
CA GLY A 344 -32.09 -18.47 4.05
C GLY A 344 -31.35 -17.84 2.89
N GLU A 345 -32.08 -17.20 2.01
CA GLU A 345 -31.57 -16.38 0.92
C GLU A 345 -32.03 -14.95 1.07
N ARG A 346 -31.13 -13.99 0.86
CA ARG A 346 -31.46 -12.55 0.82
C ARG A 346 -30.86 -11.93 -0.43
N LYS A 347 -31.66 -11.11 -1.11
CA LYS A 347 -31.29 -10.39 -2.30
C LYS A 347 -30.84 -8.97 -1.97
N PHE A 348 -29.82 -8.48 -2.67
CA PHE A 348 -29.26 -7.13 -2.55
C PHE A 348 -28.95 -6.56 -3.93
N ASP A 349 -28.79 -5.23 -4.00
CA ASP A 349 -28.36 -4.54 -5.22
C ASP A 349 -26.86 -4.55 -5.38
N LEU A 350 -26.13 -4.55 -4.27
CA LEU A 350 -24.66 -4.53 -4.25
C LEU A 350 -24.13 -5.32 -3.08
N VAL A 351 -23.05 -6.07 -3.31
CA VAL A 351 -22.32 -6.80 -2.26
C VAL A 351 -20.89 -6.35 -2.20
N VAL A 352 -20.41 -6.08 -0.99
CA VAL A 352 -19.03 -5.71 -0.70
C VAL A 352 -18.34 -6.82 0.09
N LEU A 353 -17.32 -7.40 -0.49
CA LEU A 353 -16.51 -8.42 0.18
C LEU A 353 -15.41 -7.74 1.00
N SER A 354 -15.40 -8.00 2.31
CA SER A 354 -14.34 -7.57 3.21
C SER A 354 -13.15 -8.53 3.08
N VAL A 355 -12.36 -8.31 2.04
CA VAL A 355 -11.19 -9.12 1.69
C VAL A 355 -10.04 -8.95 2.66
N GLY A 356 -9.20 -9.99 2.77
CA GLY A 356 -8.07 -10.03 3.69
C GLY A 356 -6.84 -9.27 3.21
N MET A 357 -5.91 -9.07 4.16
CA MET A 357 -4.54 -8.59 3.91
C MET A 357 -3.60 -9.79 3.86
N LEU A 358 -2.84 -9.90 2.78
CA LEU A 358 -1.83 -10.93 2.55
C LEU A 358 -0.44 -10.28 2.44
N PRO A 359 0.65 -11.02 2.66
CA PRO A 359 2.00 -10.51 2.41
C PRO A 359 2.13 -9.97 0.99
N GLY A 360 2.66 -8.77 0.83
CA GLY A 360 2.81 -8.12 -0.47
C GLY A 360 4.07 -8.52 -1.23
N TYR A 361 5.06 -9.06 -0.53
CA TYR A 361 6.37 -9.38 -1.07
C TYR A 361 7.11 -10.38 -0.18
N ASN A 362 7.81 -11.34 -0.78
CA ASN A 362 8.72 -12.23 -0.05
C ASN A 362 10.16 -11.67 -0.12
N PRO A 363 10.74 -11.21 1.00
CA PRO A 363 12.05 -10.58 1.02
C PRO A 363 13.23 -11.57 1.04
N LEU A 364 12.96 -12.87 1.11
CA LEU A 364 13.99 -13.88 1.34
C LEU A 364 15.08 -13.90 0.25
N GLU A 365 14.67 -13.88 -1.03
CA GLU A 365 15.63 -13.96 -2.14
C GLU A 365 16.44 -12.67 -2.31
N THR A 366 15.83 -11.51 -2.11
CA THR A 366 16.47 -10.22 -2.35
C THR A 366 17.30 -9.74 -1.16
N TYR A 367 16.78 -9.95 0.06
CA TYR A 367 17.36 -9.37 1.29
C TYR A 367 17.85 -10.41 2.29
N GLY A 368 17.63 -11.70 2.05
CA GLY A 368 17.94 -12.76 3.02
C GLY A 368 17.09 -12.70 4.29
N VAL A 369 15.97 -11.99 4.26
CA VAL A 369 15.09 -11.78 5.39
C VAL A 369 14.04 -12.89 5.48
N SER A 370 13.92 -13.51 6.65
CA SER A 370 12.99 -14.61 6.90
C SER A 370 11.55 -14.12 6.99
N VAL A 371 10.62 -15.01 6.62
CA VAL A 371 9.18 -14.82 6.78
C VAL A 371 8.61 -15.89 7.71
N ALA A 372 7.57 -15.52 8.46
CA ALA A 372 6.81 -16.42 9.32
C ALA A 372 5.93 -17.38 8.50
N GLY A 373 5.30 -18.35 9.16
CA GLY A 373 4.43 -19.32 8.52
C GLY A 373 3.20 -18.73 7.81
N ASP A 374 2.85 -17.48 8.10
CA ASP A 374 1.79 -16.70 7.42
C ASP A 374 2.32 -15.86 6.25
N GLY A 375 3.63 -15.88 5.99
CA GLY A 375 4.31 -15.20 4.91
C GLY A 375 4.69 -13.73 5.17
N PHE A 376 4.34 -13.15 6.32
CA PHE A 376 4.81 -11.82 6.73
C PHE A 376 6.24 -11.87 7.24
N ILE A 377 6.94 -10.73 7.21
CA ILE A 377 8.32 -10.64 7.71
C ILE A 377 8.35 -10.98 9.20
N GLU A 378 9.21 -11.93 9.56
CA GLU A 378 9.34 -12.41 10.93
C GLU A 378 10.33 -11.56 11.73
N SER A 379 9.92 -11.13 12.93
CA SER A 379 10.85 -10.59 13.92
C SER A 379 11.35 -11.72 14.83
N PRO A 380 12.67 -11.78 15.13
CA PRO A 380 13.22 -12.74 16.10
C PRO A 380 12.73 -12.47 17.53
N SER A 381 12.23 -11.27 17.82
CA SER A 381 11.70 -10.88 19.12
C SER A 381 10.49 -9.94 18.97
N PRO A 382 9.29 -10.47 18.63
CA PRO A 382 8.12 -9.66 18.29
C PRO A 382 7.68 -8.68 19.39
N ASN A 383 7.96 -8.99 20.65
CA ASN A 383 7.55 -8.16 21.80
C ASN A 383 8.59 -7.11 22.22
N MET A 384 9.88 -7.35 21.94
CA MET A 384 10.99 -6.48 22.41
C MET A 384 11.62 -5.68 21.28
N ALA A 385 11.66 -6.24 20.07
CA ALA A 385 12.22 -5.61 18.87
C ALA A 385 11.36 -5.96 17.65
N PRO A 386 10.10 -5.46 17.62
CA PRO A 386 9.10 -5.90 16.62
C PRO A 386 9.48 -5.53 15.18
N THR A 387 10.37 -4.57 14.96
CA THR A 387 10.82 -4.12 13.64
C THR A 387 12.13 -4.76 13.20
N ALA A 388 12.86 -5.43 14.11
CA ALA A 388 14.10 -6.14 13.78
C ALA A 388 13.82 -7.36 12.89
N THR A 389 14.77 -7.71 12.04
CA THR A 389 14.75 -8.93 11.22
C THR A 389 15.89 -9.88 11.64
N ASN A 390 15.97 -11.04 11.01
CA ASN A 390 17.10 -11.96 11.17
C ASN A 390 18.42 -11.42 10.56
N GLN A 391 18.40 -10.28 9.87
CA GLN A 391 19.57 -9.63 9.27
C GLN A 391 19.92 -8.36 10.05
N ALA A 392 21.14 -8.27 10.58
CA ALA A 392 21.60 -7.07 11.31
C ALA A 392 21.64 -5.85 10.38
N GLY A 393 20.99 -4.74 10.78
CA GLY A 393 20.88 -3.51 9.99
C GLY A 393 19.74 -3.52 8.97
N ILE A 394 18.93 -4.59 8.92
CA ILE A 394 17.70 -4.62 8.14
C ILE A 394 16.52 -4.68 9.08
N PHE A 395 15.62 -3.72 8.95
CA PHE A 395 14.41 -3.54 9.74
C PHE A 395 13.17 -3.67 8.84
N ALA A 396 12.02 -3.96 9.42
CA ALA A 396 10.77 -4.07 8.68
C ALA A 396 9.65 -3.33 9.40
N THR A 397 8.70 -2.77 8.65
CA THR A 397 7.63 -1.95 9.23
C THR A 397 6.34 -1.96 8.43
N GLY A 398 5.27 -1.45 9.05
CA GLY A 398 3.97 -1.37 8.44
C GLY A 398 3.39 -2.74 8.10
N ALA A 399 2.49 -2.80 7.14
CA ALA A 399 1.83 -4.06 6.79
C ALA A 399 2.74 -5.13 6.16
N ALA A 400 4.05 -4.90 6.07
CA ALA A 400 5.02 -5.93 5.70
C ALA A 400 5.30 -6.94 6.83
N ILE A 401 5.10 -6.53 8.10
CA ILE A 401 5.31 -7.38 9.29
C ILE A 401 4.01 -8.02 9.81
N GLY A 402 2.86 -7.66 9.25
CA GLY A 402 1.57 -8.21 9.64
C GLY A 402 0.40 -7.28 9.31
N PRO A 403 -0.83 -7.79 9.36
CA PRO A 403 -2.02 -6.96 9.16
C PRO A 403 -2.11 -5.86 10.23
N MET A 404 -2.20 -4.60 9.79
CA MET A 404 -2.35 -3.44 10.68
C MET A 404 -3.05 -2.28 9.95
N ASP A 405 -3.59 -1.36 10.72
CA ASP A 405 -4.19 -0.13 10.21
C ASP A 405 -3.16 0.97 9.96
N ILE A 406 -3.62 2.15 9.55
CA ILE A 406 -2.76 3.28 9.22
C ILE A 406 -2.04 3.81 10.47
N VAL A 407 -2.73 3.87 11.62
CA VAL A 407 -2.17 4.37 12.88
C VAL A 407 -1.05 3.46 13.36
N ASP A 408 -1.33 2.14 13.43
CA ASP A 408 -0.32 1.13 13.78
C ASP A 408 0.87 1.17 12.81
N SER A 409 0.61 1.33 11.50
CA SER A 409 1.66 1.43 10.48
C SER A 409 2.58 2.64 10.67
N ILE A 410 2.04 3.78 11.09
CA ILE A 410 2.81 4.99 11.40
C ILE A 410 3.64 4.79 12.67
N VAL A 411 3.04 4.23 13.72
CA VAL A 411 3.74 3.94 14.99
C VAL A 411 4.90 2.98 14.77
N MET A 412 4.67 1.89 14.04
CA MET A 412 5.71 0.92 13.71
C MET A 412 6.80 1.50 12.80
N ALA A 413 6.47 2.47 11.94
CA ALA A 413 7.46 3.17 11.12
C ALA A 413 8.41 4.00 11.98
N GLY A 414 7.88 4.72 12.97
CA GLY A 414 8.70 5.45 13.95
C GLY A 414 9.60 4.52 14.78
N ALA A 415 9.10 3.34 15.17
CA ALA A 415 9.90 2.33 15.85
C ALA A 415 11.06 1.82 14.96
N ALA A 416 10.78 1.50 13.69
CA ALA A 416 11.80 1.06 12.76
C ALA A 416 12.85 2.15 12.47
N ALA A 417 12.43 3.41 12.37
CA ALA A 417 13.34 4.53 12.21
C ALA A 417 14.25 4.71 13.42
N ALA A 418 13.72 4.59 14.65
CA ALA A 418 14.49 4.68 15.89
C ALA A 418 15.50 3.53 16.01
N GLU A 419 15.10 2.29 15.70
CA GLU A 419 16.01 1.13 15.72
C GLU A 419 17.11 1.24 14.65
N ALA A 420 16.75 1.72 13.44
CA ALA A 420 17.71 1.96 12.37
C ALA A 420 18.71 3.07 12.74
N ALA A 421 18.25 4.18 13.33
CA ALA A 421 19.09 5.25 13.83
C ALA A 421 20.07 4.77 14.91
N ALA A 422 19.59 4.01 15.90
CA ALA A 422 20.43 3.42 16.94
C ALA A 422 21.50 2.48 16.36
N TYR A 423 21.15 1.69 15.36
CA TYR A 423 22.11 0.83 14.66
C TYR A 423 23.18 1.65 13.94
N LEU A 424 22.78 2.70 13.20
CA LEU A 424 23.70 3.60 12.48
C LEU A 424 24.67 4.30 13.43
N GLU A 425 24.21 4.79 14.59
CA GLU A 425 25.09 5.38 15.63
C GLU A 425 26.09 4.34 16.19
N GLY A 426 25.65 3.10 16.37
CA GLY A 426 26.55 2.00 16.76
C GLY A 426 27.64 1.72 15.71
N LEU A 427 27.35 1.88 14.42
CA LEU A 427 28.37 1.78 13.37
C LEU A 427 29.39 2.94 13.45
N ARG A 428 28.93 4.17 13.65
CA ARG A 428 29.76 5.39 13.74
C ARG A 428 30.69 5.34 14.97
N SER A 429 30.19 4.93 16.14
CA SER A 429 30.99 4.84 17.36
C SER A 429 32.12 3.82 17.25
N THR A 430 31.86 2.64 16.70
CA THR A 430 32.90 1.63 16.49
C THR A 430 33.98 2.04 15.49
N ASP A 431 33.66 2.89 14.52
CA ASP A 431 34.65 3.42 13.57
C ASP A 431 35.51 4.50 14.24
N THR A 432 34.94 5.31 15.11
CA THR A 432 35.67 6.33 15.90
C THR A 432 36.65 5.66 16.88
N GLU A 433 36.22 4.64 17.63
CA GLU A 433 37.09 3.89 18.54
C GLU A 433 38.24 3.20 17.80
N ALA A 434 37.98 2.66 16.59
CA ALA A 434 39.03 2.05 15.75
C ALA A 434 40.06 3.09 15.28
N LEU A 435 39.62 4.30 14.90
CA LEU A 435 40.50 5.40 14.51
C LEU A 435 41.34 5.95 15.69
N GLU A 436 40.74 6.07 16.88
CA GLU A 436 41.47 6.49 18.09
C GLU A 436 42.53 5.46 18.52
N GLN A 437 42.24 4.16 18.38
CA GLN A 437 43.22 3.10 18.67
C GLN A 437 44.39 3.09 17.68
N VAL A 438 44.15 3.36 16.39
CA VAL A 438 45.21 3.51 15.37
C VAL A 438 46.06 4.72 15.66
N SER A 439 45.44 5.87 15.99
CA SER A 439 46.14 7.12 16.30
C SER A 439 47.01 6.98 17.57
N THR A 440 46.53 6.29 18.59
CA THR A 440 47.33 6.02 19.82
C THR A 440 48.48 5.07 19.56
N ALA A 441 48.30 4.04 18.76
CA ALA A 441 49.39 3.11 18.38
C ALA A 441 50.46 3.79 17.55
N GLU A 442 50.13 4.65 16.58
CA GLU A 442 51.09 5.44 15.82
C GLU A 442 51.83 6.48 16.65
N ILE A 443 51.20 7.04 17.68
CA ILE A 443 51.88 7.96 18.62
C ILE A 443 52.84 7.20 19.54
N GLU A 444 52.49 6.01 19.99
CA GLU A 444 53.38 5.16 20.80
C GLU A 444 54.62 4.68 20.01
N GLU A 445 54.47 4.34 18.73
CA GLU A 445 55.63 4.00 17.86
C GLU A 445 56.55 5.21 17.64
N LEU A 446 56.01 6.43 17.51
CA LEU A 446 56.79 7.66 17.32
C LEU A 446 57.49 8.11 18.61
N VAL A 447 57.03 7.71 19.79
CA VAL A 447 57.66 8.04 21.10
C VAL A 447 58.77 7.06 21.43
N HIS A 448 58.79 5.89 20.85
CA HIS A 448 59.80 4.84 21.06
C HIS A 448 60.85 4.72 19.93
N ALA A 449 60.80 5.57 18.90
CA ALA A 449 61.79 5.70 17.82
C ALA A 449 62.71 6.91 18.07
#